data_d5d77ce814033be6d74baff581280b30
#
_entry.id   d5d77ce814033be6d74baff581280b30
#
_cell.length_a   1.000
_cell.length_b   1.000
_cell.length_c   1.000
_cell.angle_alpha   90.00
_cell.angle_beta   90.00
_cell.angle_gamma   90.00
#
_symmetry.space_group_name_H-M   'P 1'
#
loop_
_entity.id
_entity.type
_entity.pdbx_description
1 polymer ?
#
loop_
_entity_poly.entity_id
_entity_poly.type
_entity_poly.pdbx_seq_one_letter_code
_entity_poly.pdbx_strand_id
1 'polypeptide(L)'
;RTSSKYNVSLTIARNNLAASAGIDESNGNGNFILWPKDPQKSANTVRQYLQKRFRLQNVGVIITDSKTSPLRFGVTAIALAYSGFLPLIDYIGKPDIFGRKFEFEKMSIIDNLASAAAVVMGEGNEQTPLAVIEDVPFVKFQKRNPTSSELESLKISIRDDLYGPLLKSVKWKRGK
;
A
#
# COMPACT_ATOMS: atom_id res chain seq x y z
N ARG A 1 -14.51 14.53 11.92
CA ARG A 1 -14.39 13.26 12.67
C ARG A 1 -15.69 12.51 12.47
N THR A 2 -15.67 11.43 11.73
CA THR A 2 -16.67 10.38 11.86
C THR A 2 -16.18 9.53 13.04
N SER A 3 -16.76 9.71 14.22
CA SER A 3 -16.46 8.84 15.35
C SER A 3 -17.09 7.49 15.05
N SER A 4 -16.27 6.49 14.77
CA SER A 4 -16.69 5.10 14.77
C SER A 4 -17.05 4.68 16.21
N LYS A 5 -17.78 3.57 16.37
CA LYS A 5 -18.03 2.92 17.68
C LYS A 5 -16.74 2.77 18.52
N TYR A 6 -15.59 2.71 17.86
CA TYR A 6 -14.26 2.49 18.45
C TYR A 6 -13.45 3.78 18.65
N ASN A 7 -14.06 4.96 18.48
CA ASN A 7 -13.40 6.27 18.62
C ASN A 7 -12.16 6.45 17.69
N VAL A 8 -12.12 5.74 16.58
CA VAL A 8 -11.06 5.83 15.58
C VAL A 8 -11.39 6.93 14.57
N SER A 9 -10.47 7.83 14.31
CA SER A 9 -10.62 8.88 13.31
C SER A 9 -10.25 8.37 11.93
N LEU A 10 -11.16 8.49 10.96
CA LEU A 10 -10.83 8.28 9.55
C LEU A 10 -10.11 9.51 9.00
N THR A 11 -9.00 9.31 8.34
CA THR A 11 -8.14 10.39 7.82
C THR A 11 -7.72 10.12 6.38
N ILE A 12 -7.32 11.16 5.67
CA ILE A 12 -6.60 11.04 4.40
C ILE A 12 -5.17 11.48 4.67
N ALA A 13 -4.25 10.54 4.60
CA ALA A 13 -2.83 10.76 4.83
C ALA A 13 -2.03 10.20 3.64
N ARG A 14 -1.16 11.02 3.04
CA ARG A 14 -0.31 10.62 1.89
C ARG A 14 -1.09 9.93 0.76
N ASN A 15 -2.28 10.44 0.44
CA ASN A 15 -3.21 9.89 -0.54
C ASN A 15 -3.77 8.49 -0.19
N ASN A 16 -3.71 8.10 1.07
CA ASN A 16 -4.34 6.89 1.59
C ASN A 16 -5.46 7.25 2.57
N LEU A 17 -6.56 6.51 2.50
CA LEU A 17 -7.61 6.56 3.52
C LEU A 17 -7.16 5.65 4.68
N ALA A 18 -6.77 6.26 5.78
CA ALA A 18 -6.16 5.56 6.91
C ALA A 18 -6.86 5.86 8.23
N ALA A 19 -6.89 4.88 9.12
CA ALA A 19 -7.26 5.07 10.50
C ALA A 19 -6.19 5.90 11.22
N SER A 20 -6.59 6.90 12.01
CA SER A 20 -5.69 7.67 12.88
C SER A 20 -4.42 8.20 12.20
N ALA A 21 -4.48 8.50 10.89
CA ALA A 21 -3.34 8.93 10.06
C ALA A 21 -2.17 7.92 10.01
N GLY A 22 -2.43 6.65 10.23
CA GLY A 22 -1.41 5.60 10.32
C GLY A 22 -0.61 5.64 11.62
N ILE A 23 -1.14 6.27 12.66
CA ILE A 23 -0.55 6.24 14.00
C ILE A 23 -1.09 5.02 14.73
N ASP A 24 -0.21 4.19 15.25
CA ASP A 24 -0.53 3.00 16.02
C ASP A 24 0.04 3.08 17.44
N GLU A 25 -0.65 2.47 18.38
CA GLU A 25 -0.20 2.28 19.77
C GLU A 25 0.07 0.80 20.08
N SER A 26 -0.46 -0.11 19.27
CA SER A 26 -0.29 -1.54 19.49
C SER A 26 1.19 -1.92 19.39
N ASN A 27 1.64 -2.80 20.30
CA ASN A 27 3.04 -3.20 20.45
C ASN A 27 4.05 -2.04 20.65
N GLY A 28 3.58 -0.82 20.92
CA GLY A 28 4.40 0.38 21.10
C GLY A 28 4.98 0.56 22.49
N ASN A 29 4.61 -0.31 23.47
CA ASN A 29 5.05 -0.20 24.87
C ASN A 29 4.94 1.22 25.45
N GLY A 30 3.75 1.84 25.27
CA GLY A 30 3.46 3.21 25.72
C GLY A 30 3.93 4.31 24.77
N ASN A 31 4.47 3.97 23.61
CA ASN A 31 4.85 4.91 22.56
C ASN A 31 3.93 4.80 21.35
N PHE A 32 3.83 5.89 20.60
CA PHE A 32 3.19 5.86 19.29
C PHE A 32 4.17 5.40 18.20
N ILE A 33 3.70 4.48 17.36
CA ILE A 33 4.40 4.04 16.17
C ILE A 33 3.90 4.88 15.00
N LEU A 34 4.81 5.53 14.30
CA LEU A 34 4.52 6.41 13.16
C LEU A 34 5.01 5.79 11.86
N TRP A 35 4.36 6.12 10.76
CA TRP A 35 4.91 5.85 9.45
C TRP A 35 6.31 6.44 9.29
N PRO A 36 7.19 5.82 8.52
CA PRO A 36 8.48 6.41 8.18
C PRO A 36 8.30 7.83 7.65
N LYS A 37 9.18 8.75 8.02
CA LYS A 37 9.14 10.15 7.57
C LYS A 37 9.07 10.25 6.04
N ASP A 38 9.75 9.36 5.35
CA ASP A 38 9.72 9.19 3.90
C ASP A 38 9.72 7.69 3.57
N PRO A 39 8.52 7.06 3.45
CA PRO A 39 8.42 5.63 3.13
C PRO A 39 9.09 5.28 1.80
N GLN A 40 9.02 6.16 0.78
CA GLN A 40 9.60 5.88 -0.53
C GLN A 40 11.13 5.85 -0.46
N LYS A 41 11.75 6.79 0.25
CA LYS A 41 13.19 6.77 0.51
C LYS A 41 13.59 5.52 1.29
N SER A 42 12.80 5.13 2.28
CA SER A 42 13.03 3.91 3.06
C SER A 42 13.01 2.67 2.18
N ALA A 43 11.98 2.48 1.34
CA ALA A 43 11.88 1.35 0.42
C ALA A 43 13.09 1.30 -0.55
N ASN A 44 13.48 2.44 -1.10
CA ASN A 44 14.64 2.55 -2.00
C ASN A 44 15.94 2.16 -1.29
N THR A 45 16.14 2.66 -0.08
CA THR A 45 17.35 2.41 0.72
C THR A 45 17.46 0.93 1.11
N VAL A 46 16.37 0.34 1.59
CA VAL A 46 16.33 -1.09 1.97
C VAL A 46 16.60 -1.96 0.75
N ARG A 47 15.98 -1.68 -0.40
CA ARG A 47 16.24 -2.42 -1.64
C ARG A 47 17.71 -2.38 -2.04
N GLN A 48 18.31 -1.20 -2.05
CA GLN A 48 19.73 -1.03 -2.41
C GLN A 48 20.66 -1.78 -1.44
N TYR A 49 20.34 -1.72 -0.15
CA TYR A 49 21.06 -2.49 0.87
C TYR A 49 20.99 -3.99 0.60
N LEU A 50 19.79 -4.54 0.37
CA LEU A 50 19.60 -5.97 0.10
C LEU A 50 20.33 -6.40 -1.18
N GLN A 51 20.23 -5.62 -2.26
CA GLN A 51 20.95 -5.89 -3.50
C GLN A 51 22.46 -5.97 -3.26
N LYS A 52 23.02 -5.01 -2.56
CA LYS A 52 24.47 -4.96 -2.27
C LYS A 52 24.89 -6.08 -1.31
N ARG A 53 24.14 -6.26 -0.21
CA ARG A 53 24.51 -7.19 0.85
C ARG A 53 24.44 -8.64 0.42
N PHE A 54 23.44 -8.99 -0.38
CA PHE A 54 23.17 -10.36 -0.81
C PHE A 54 23.46 -10.61 -2.30
N ARG A 55 23.98 -9.62 -3.02
CA ARG A 55 24.29 -9.68 -4.46
C ARG A 55 23.08 -10.08 -5.32
N LEU A 56 21.88 -9.63 -4.93
CA LEU A 56 20.64 -9.96 -5.62
C LEU A 56 20.48 -9.14 -6.90
N GLN A 57 20.12 -9.82 -7.99
CA GLN A 57 19.81 -9.15 -9.26
C GLN A 57 18.37 -8.60 -9.27
N ASN A 58 17.44 -9.42 -8.81
CA ASN A 58 16.02 -9.10 -8.75
C ASN A 58 15.57 -9.12 -7.30
N VAL A 59 15.25 -7.97 -6.77
CA VAL A 59 14.68 -7.80 -5.44
C VAL A 59 13.74 -6.59 -5.45
N GLY A 60 12.54 -6.80 -4.93
CA GLY A 60 11.56 -5.78 -4.64
C GLY A 60 11.45 -5.55 -3.14
N VAL A 61 11.08 -4.36 -2.75
CA VAL A 61 10.76 -4.02 -1.35
C VAL A 61 9.43 -3.29 -1.34
N ILE A 62 8.58 -3.65 -0.38
CA ILE A 62 7.32 -2.97 -0.08
C ILE A 62 7.36 -2.58 1.39
N ILE A 63 7.04 -1.34 1.70
CA ILE A 63 6.72 -0.88 3.06
C ILE A 63 5.20 -0.91 3.19
N THR A 64 4.72 -1.64 4.18
CA THR A 64 3.28 -1.89 4.35
C THR A 64 2.73 -1.27 5.63
N ASP A 65 1.43 -1.09 5.67
CA ASP A 65 0.65 -0.78 6.85
C ASP A 65 -0.71 -1.50 6.77
N SER A 66 -1.39 -1.63 7.90
CA SER A 66 -2.70 -2.25 8.00
C SER A 66 -3.79 -1.33 7.45
N LYS A 67 -4.77 -1.90 6.79
CA LYS A 67 -5.89 -1.20 6.18
C LYS A 67 -7.21 -1.90 6.46
N THR A 68 -8.22 -1.14 6.86
CA THR A 68 -9.61 -1.60 6.91
C THR A 68 -10.31 -1.40 5.56
N SER A 69 -11.26 -2.27 5.25
CA SER A 69 -12.15 -2.12 4.10
C SER A 69 -13.58 -1.84 4.55
N PRO A 70 -14.33 -0.94 3.87
CA PRO A 70 -15.72 -0.69 4.20
C PRO A 70 -16.56 -1.99 4.17
N LEU A 71 -17.51 -2.12 5.11
CA LEU A 71 -18.45 -3.24 5.21
C LEU A 71 -17.78 -4.62 5.37
N ARG A 72 -16.53 -4.67 5.83
CA ARG A 72 -15.79 -5.91 6.05
C ARG A 72 -15.10 -5.89 7.41
N PHE A 73 -15.22 -6.96 8.18
CA PHE A 73 -14.38 -7.19 9.36
C PHE A 73 -13.00 -7.69 8.95
N GLY A 74 -12.02 -7.35 9.80
CA GLY A 74 -10.62 -7.67 9.59
C GLY A 74 -9.87 -6.57 8.87
N VAL A 75 -8.55 -6.65 8.96
CA VAL A 75 -7.62 -5.77 8.27
C VAL A 75 -6.92 -6.55 7.16
N THR A 76 -6.49 -5.83 6.15
CA THR A 76 -5.56 -6.28 5.12
C THR A 76 -4.36 -5.35 5.15
N ALA A 77 -3.35 -5.59 4.34
CA ALA A 77 -2.29 -4.61 4.21
C ALA A 77 -2.46 -3.71 2.98
N ILE A 78 -1.85 -2.54 3.06
CA ILE A 78 -1.68 -1.59 1.95
C ILE A 78 -0.20 -1.23 1.82
N ALA A 79 0.26 -1.01 0.61
CA ALA A 79 1.62 -0.53 0.35
C ALA A 79 1.71 0.98 0.56
N LEU A 80 2.55 1.41 1.50
CA LEU A 80 2.91 2.83 1.68
C LEU A 80 3.96 3.28 0.67
N ALA A 81 4.84 2.37 0.27
CA ALA A 81 5.89 2.60 -0.72
C ALA A 81 6.42 1.27 -1.27
N TYR A 82 7.06 1.33 -2.42
CA TYR A 82 7.67 0.16 -3.06
C TYR A 82 8.96 0.55 -3.79
N SER A 83 9.78 -0.45 -4.12
CA SER A 83 10.98 -0.24 -4.94
C SER A 83 11.39 -1.53 -5.66
N GLY A 84 11.90 -1.41 -6.89
CA GLY A 84 12.56 -2.49 -7.62
C GLY A 84 11.67 -3.33 -8.55
N PHE A 85 10.41 -2.97 -8.75
CA PHE A 85 9.50 -3.64 -9.69
C PHE A 85 8.36 -2.72 -10.13
N LEU A 86 7.57 -3.12 -11.14
CA LEU A 86 6.39 -2.36 -11.57
C LEU A 86 5.22 -2.57 -10.61
N PRO A 87 4.57 -1.49 -10.14
CA PRO A 87 3.55 -1.58 -9.09
C PRO A 87 2.19 -2.06 -9.59
N LEU A 88 1.91 -1.87 -10.88
CA LEU A 88 0.60 -2.14 -11.50
C LEU A 88 0.76 -3.00 -12.74
N ILE A 89 -0.24 -3.84 -13.01
CA ILE A 89 -0.50 -4.38 -14.33
C ILE A 89 -1.66 -3.61 -14.94
N ASP A 90 -1.43 -3.00 -16.09
CA ASP A 90 -2.44 -2.26 -16.82
C ASP A 90 -3.11 -3.17 -17.86
N TYR A 91 -4.43 -3.33 -17.74
CA TYR A 91 -5.25 -4.09 -18.65
C TYR A 91 -6.06 -3.20 -19.61
N ILE A 92 -6.03 -1.88 -19.46
CA ILE A 92 -6.80 -0.96 -20.30
C ILE A 92 -6.46 -1.19 -21.79
N GLY A 93 -7.51 -1.36 -22.58
CA GLY A 93 -7.42 -1.63 -24.02
C GLY A 93 -7.04 -3.07 -24.41
N LYS A 94 -6.68 -3.94 -23.45
CA LYS A 94 -6.47 -5.37 -23.69
C LYS A 94 -7.80 -6.10 -23.77
N PRO A 95 -7.91 -7.15 -24.60
CA PRO A 95 -9.13 -7.95 -24.66
C PRO A 95 -9.23 -8.90 -23.46
N ASP A 96 -10.46 -9.17 -23.04
CA ASP A 96 -10.79 -10.33 -22.22
C ASP A 96 -10.78 -11.62 -23.08
N ILE A 97 -11.16 -12.76 -22.49
CA ILE A 97 -11.20 -14.06 -23.19
C ILE A 97 -12.23 -14.11 -24.33
N PHE A 98 -13.16 -13.16 -24.39
CA PHE A 98 -14.19 -13.05 -25.43
C PHE A 98 -13.94 -11.87 -26.39
N GLY A 99 -12.80 -11.18 -26.27
CA GLY A 99 -12.40 -10.08 -27.14
C GLY A 99 -12.92 -8.70 -26.72
N ARG A 100 -13.68 -8.57 -25.61
CA ARG A 100 -14.11 -7.29 -25.07
C ARG A 100 -12.93 -6.57 -24.43
N LYS A 101 -12.68 -5.32 -24.79
CA LYS A 101 -11.58 -4.53 -24.21
C LYS A 101 -11.92 -4.03 -22.82
N PHE A 102 -10.96 -4.13 -21.91
CA PHE A 102 -11.03 -3.51 -20.59
C PHE A 102 -10.94 -1.98 -20.72
N GLU A 103 -11.79 -1.26 -19.99
CA GLU A 103 -11.86 0.20 -20.08
C GLU A 103 -11.09 0.89 -18.97
N PHE A 104 -11.03 0.31 -17.76
CA PHE A 104 -10.41 0.94 -16.56
C PHE A 104 -9.67 -0.06 -15.66
N GLU A 105 -9.53 -1.30 -16.05
CA GLU A 105 -8.97 -2.33 -15.18
C GLU A 105 -7.46 -2.23 -15.03
N LYS A 106 -7.01 -2.12 -13.77
CA LYS A 106 -5.59 -2.22 -13.37
C LYS A 106 -5.49 -3.10 -12.14
N MET A 107 -4.51 -3.98 -12.10
CA MET A 107 -4.24 -4.81 -10.92
C MET A 107 -3.10 -4.20 -10.09
N SER A 108 -3.35 -3.93 -8.81
CA SER A 108 -2.32 -3.48 -7.87
C SER A 108 -1.47 -4.66 -7.43
N ILE A 109 -0.26 -4.78 -7.96
CA ILE A 109 0.70 -5.80 -7.54
C ILE A 109 1.17 -5.53 -6.12
N ILE A 110 1.44 -4.27 -5.80
CA ILE A 110 2.00 -3.90 -4.50
C ILE A 110 1.03 -4.18 -3.35
N ASP A 111 -0.27 -3.87 -3.51
CA ASP A 111 -1.26 -4.08 -2.43
C ASP A 111 -1.62 -5.55 -2.29
N ASN A 112 -1.67 -6.28 -3.40
CA ASN A 112 -1.91 -7.73 -3.38
C ASN A 112 -0.75 -8.46 -2.67
N LEU A 113 0.50 -8.11 -2.96
CA LEU A 113 1.66 -8.67 -2.27
C LEU A 113 1.74 -8.22 -0.81
N ALA A 114 1.41 -6.96 -0.50
CA ALA A 114 1.32 -6.49 0.88
C ALA A 114 0.31 -7.31 1.69
N SER A 115 -0.88 -7.53 1.13
CA SER A 115 -1.92 -8.32 1.79
C SER A 115 -1.54 -9.80 1.93
N ALA A 116 -0.86 -10.39 0.94
CA ALA A 116 -0.34 -11.75 1.05
C ALA A 116 0.72 -11.88 2.15
N ALA A 117 1.63 -10.91 2.25
CA ALA A 117 2.64 -10.86 3.31
C ALA A 117 2.02 -10.72 4.70
N ALA A 118 0.96 -9.92 4.85
CA ALA A 118 0.28 -9.72 6.12
C ALA A 118 -0.24 -11.02 6.76
N VAL A 119 -0.62 -12.01 5.93
CA VAL A 119 -1.09 -13.32 6.43
C VAL A 119 -0.05 -14.03 7.27
N VAL A 120 1.24 -13.90 6.94
CA VAL A 120 2.35 -14.54 7.66
C VAL A 120 3.03 -13.60 8.64
N MET A 121 2.88 -12.29 8.46
CA MET A 121 3.40 -11.28 9.40
C MET A 121 2.53 -11.16 10.64
N GLY A 122 1.21 -11.35 10.48
CA GLY A 122 0.23 -11.19 11.56
C GLY A 122 -0.08 -9.71 11.88
N GLU A 123 -1.00 -9.52 12.83
CA GLU A 123 -1.46 -8.20 13.30
C GLU A 123 -1.37 -8.06 14.83
N GLY A 124 -0.93 -9.10 15.52
CA GLY A 124 -0.87 -9.15 16.97
C GLY A 124 0.55 -9.10 17.51
N ASN A 125 0.96 -10.15 18.22
CA ASN A 125 2.28 -10.26 18.82
C ASN A 125 3.13 -11.37 18.19
N GLU A 126 2.90 -11.67 16.91
CA GLU A 126 3.62 -12.71 16.19
C GLU A 126 5.13 -12.42 16.05
N GLN A 127 5.52 -11.16 16.19
CA GLN A 127 6.91 -10.68 16.13
C GLN A 127 7.62 -11.04 14.81
N THR A 128 6.85 -11.10 13.72
CA THR A 128 7.32 -11.39 12.35
C THR A 128 7.14 -10.18 11.43
N PRO A 129 7.88 -9.06 11.63
CA PRO A 129 7.66 -7.81 10.89
C PRO A 129 8.14 -7.84 9.44
N LEU A 130 8.69 -8.95 8.98
CA LEU A 130 9.24 -9.12 7.64
C LEU A 130 8.71 -10.42 7.03
N ALA A 131 8.34 -10.35 5.75
CA ALA A 131 8.01 -11.50 4.93
C ALA A 131 8.78 -11.48 3.62
N VAL A 132 9.09 -12.64 3.10
CA VAL A 132 9.67 -12.83 1.75
C VAL A 132 8.65 -13.58 0.91
N ILE A 133 8.40 -13.07 -0.29
CA ILE A 133 7.54 -13.73 -1.28
C ILE A 133 8.41 -14.01 -2.50
N GLU A 134 8.47 -15.25 -2.91
CA GLU A 134 9.26 -15.72 -4.04
C GLU A 134 8.36 -16.27 -5.15
N ASP A 135 8.90 -16.42 -6.33
CA ASP A 135 8.26 -17.05 -7.50
C ASP A 135 6.91 -16.45 -7.92
N VAL A 136 6.79 -15.12 -7.81
CA VAL A 136 5.58 -14.42 -8.23
C VAL A 136 5.60 -14.18 -9.74
N PRO A 137 4.73 -14.85 -10.53
CA PRO A 137 4.88 -14.92 -12.00
C PRO A 137 4.65 -13.59 -12.72
N PHE A 138 3.93 -12.65 -12.12
CA PHE A 138 3.55 -11.38 -12.78
C PHE A 138 4.37 -10.18 -12.33
N VAL A 139 5.36 -10.38 -11.46
CA VAL A 139 6.24 -9.28 -11.02
C VAL A 139 7.28 -8.98 -12.09
N LYS A 140 7.29 -7.74 -12.54
CA LYS A 140 8.30 -7.23 -13.48
C LYS A 140 9.33 -6.40 -12.72
N PHE A 141 10.47 -7.01 -12.42
CA PHE A 141 11.55 -6.34 -11.71
C PHE A 141 12.16 -5.19 -12.50
N GLN A 142 12.61 -4.18 -11.78
CA GLN A 142 13.34 -3.02 -12.28
C GLN A 142 14.64 -2.82 -11.49
N LYS A 143 15.74 -2.55 -12.18
CA LYS A 143 17.05 -2.29 -11.54
C LYS A 143 17.21 -0.89 -10.98
N ARG A 144 16.18 -0.06 -11.05
CA ARG A 144 16.15 1.34 -10.63
C ARG A 144 15.06 1.60 -9.57
N ASN A 145 15.12 2.78 -8.96
CA ASN A 145 14.02 3.29 -8.14
C ASN A 145 12.82 3.66 -9.03
N PRO A 146 11.60 3.66 -8.47
CA PRO A 146 10.42 4.16 -9.17
C PRO A 146 10.61 5.60 -9.65
N THR A 147 10.08 5.89 -10.82
CA THR A 147 10.00 7.27 -11.33
C THR A 147 8.82 8.02 -10.70
N SER A 148 8.84 9.35 -10.78
CA SER A 148 7.70 10.15 -10.34
C SER A 148 6.41 9.79 -11.08
N SER A 149 6.48 9.48 -12.37
CA SER A 149 5.32 9.04 -13.16
C SER A 149 4.75 7.69 -12.65
N GLU A 150 5.60 6.75 -12.28
CA GLU A 150 5.16 5.45 -11.71
C GLU A 150 4.52 5.65 -10.33
N LEU A 151 5.04 6.55 -9.49
CA LEU A 151 4.44 6.89 -8.21
C LEU A 151 3.09 7.61 -8.38
N GLU A 152 2.99 8.51 -9.35
CA GLU A 152 1.72 9.18 -9.65
C GLU A 152 0.67 8.22 -10.24
N SER A 153 1.07 7.20 -11.00
CA SER A 153 0.15 6.22 -11.58
C SER A 153 -0.62 5.38 -10.54
N LEU A 154 -0.15 5.36 -9.29
CA LEU A 154 -0.82 4.71 -8.16
C LEU A 154 -1.93 5.57 -7.55
N LYS A 155 -1.95 6.86 -7.85
CA LYS A 155 -2.89 7.80 -7.24
C LYS A 155 -4.12 7.94 -8.11
N ILE A 156 -5.26 8.01 -7.47
CA ILE A 156 -6.52 8.41 -8.09
C ILE A 156 -7.02 9.68 -7.41
N SER A 157 -7.56 10.61 -8.18
CA SER A 157 -8.15 11.81 -7.59
C SER A 157 -9.49 11.44 -6.92
N ILE A 158 -9.88 12.15 -5.84
CA ILE A 158 -11.22 11.97 -5.23
C ILE A 158 -12.34 12.18 -6.26
N ARG A 159 -12.08 12.92 -7.35
CA ARG A 159 -13.08 13.18 -8.37
C ARG A 159 -13.37 11.93 -9.20
N ASP A 160 -12.34 11.14 -9.46
CA ASP A 160 -12.37 9.97 -10.34
C ASP A 160 -12.50 8.65 -9.56
N ASP A 161 -12.39 8.72 -8.22
CA ASP A 161 -12.49 7.57 -7.33
C ASP A 161 -13.94 7.09 -7.22
N LEU A 162 -14.16 5.77 -7.24
CA LEU A 162 -15.47 5.14 -7.01
C LEU A 162 -16.10 5.60 -5.68
N TYR A 163 -15.29 5.79 -4.65
CA TYR A 163 -15.73 6.30 -3.34
C TYR A 163 -15.82 7.83 -3.28
N GLY A 164 -15.49 8.52 -4.37
CA GLY A 164 -15.50 9.98 -4.45
C GLY A 164 -16.78 10.64 -3.95
N PRO A 165 -17.99 10.17 -4.31
CA PRO A 165 -19.24 10.73 -3.77
C PRO A 165 -19.32 10.68 -2.24
N LEU A 166 -18.92 9.57 -1.62
CA LEU A 166 -18.88 9.41 -0.17
C LEU A 166 -17.81 10.30 0.46
N LEU A 167 -16.62 10.32 -0.09
CA LEU A 167 -15.51 11.12 0.42
C LEU A 167 -15.79 12.62 0.34
N LYS A 168 -16.49 13.08 -0.71
CA LYS A 168 -16.90 14.49 -0.87
C LYS A 168 -18.03 14.89 0.08
N SER A 169 -18.87 13.96 0.52
CA SER A 169 -19.97 14.26 1.46
C SER A 169 -19.48 14.54 2.88
N VAL A 170 -18.25 14.13 3.20
CA VAL A 170 -17.65 14.32 4.52
C VAL A 170 -17.02 15.72 4.64
N LYS A 171 -17.32 16.43 5.72
CA LYS A 171 -16.63 17.68 6.05
C LYS A 171 -15.26 17.39 6.68
N TRP A 172 -14.25 17.26 5.82
CA TRP A 172 -12.88 17.04 6.25
C TRP A 172 -12.34 18.24 7.03
N LYS A 173 -11.66 17.98 8.13
CA LYS A 173 -10.91 19.00 8.88
C LYS A 173 -9.43 18.80 8.59
N ARG A 174 -8.71 19.91 8.36
CA ARG A 174 -7.26 19.86 8.23
C ARG A 174 -6.64 19.38 9.54
N GLY A 175 -5.74 18.43 9.48
CA GLY A 175 -4.89 18.05 10.61
C GLY A 175 -3.99 19.23 11.02
N LYS A 176 -3.70 19.32 12.31
CA LYS A 176 -2.74 20.29 12.85
C LYS A 176 -1.31 19.78 12.69
#